data_f4afc36cd73568c96f43ce5ff8970744
#
_entry.id   f4afc36cd73568c96f43ce5ff8970744
#
_cell.length_a   1.000
_cell.length_b   1.000
_cell.length_c   1.000
_cell.angle_alpha   90.00
_cell.angle_beta   90.00
_cell.angle_gamma   90.00
#
_symmetry.space_group_name_H-M   'P 1'
#
loop_
_entity.id
_entity.type
_entity.pdbx_description
1 polymer ?
#
loop_
_entity_poly.entity_id
_entity_poly.type
_entity_poly.pdbx_seq_one_letter_code
_entity_poly.pdbx_strand_id
1 'polypeptide(L)'
;DTGNDGVTPSILRRSDVAIADHECPIVPTEDWEPNRGFALVFAVPEDVLPLWRDTLGLDAVYLAANHMSDRGVEGIRSTLELLDAYGIPRTGLGMNLDEAIEPAYIEVAGLKVAVVAWNDVPGVAAADADTPGVPWITEENVNEAVRRARAGGADVVICSPQWWGGAEYHDDLWQVQVTQLGWFDAAGCDHVIGAGTHVAGPLLLRSRPDGVSLVLASPGNYMFGQYWWQETQEGVILDMTFRGKTLVNVRLRPTVMVRHARASLLDPEGDGRYVIQRIWNHAEVDFLP
;
A
#
# COMPACT_ATOMS: atom_id res chain seq x y z
N ASP A 1 2.68 -32.23 -3.07
CA ASP A 1 1.57 -31.52 -3.67
C ASP A 1 0.70 -30.91 -2.58
N THR A 2 1.09 -29.76 -2.07
CA THR A 2 0.49 -29.16 -0.87
C THR A 2 -0.67 -28.23 -1.20
N GLY A 3 -1.37 -28.38 -2.30
CA GLY A 3 -2.66 -27.73 -2.53
C GLY A 3 -2.74 -26.21 -2.25
N ASN A 4 -1.62 -25.50 -2.24
CA ASN A 4 -1.53 -24.12 -1.79
C ASN A 4 -1.70 -23.10 -2.94
N ASP A 5 -2.05 -23.56 -4.13
CA ASP A 5 -2.03 -22.78 -5.36
C ASP A 5 -3.17 -21.75 -5.50
N GLY A 6 -3.93 -21.53 -4.49
CA GLY A 6 -5.01 -20.56 -4.49
C GLY A 6 -5.31 -19.95 -3.12
N VAL A 7 -4.50 -20.26 -2.10
CA VAL A 7 -4.82 -19.84 -0.73
C VAL A 7 -4.74 -18.34 -0.57
N THR A 8 -3.72 -17.67 -1.15
CA THR A 8 -3.56 -16.24 -1.01
C THR A 8 -4.69 -15.44 -1.67
N PRO A 9 -5.04 -15.68 -2.96
CA PRO A 9 -6.22 -15.07 -3.55
C PRO A 9 -7.51 -15.36 -2.77
N SER A 10 -7.66 -16.57 -2.23
CA SER A 10 -8.87 -16.92 -1.47
C SER A 10 -8.98 -16.18 -0.13
N ILE A 11 -7.86 -15.79 0.47
CA ILE A 11 -7.87 -14.97 1.69
C ILE A 11 -8.32 -13.55 1.37
N LEU A 12 -7.74 -12.91 0.36
CA LEU A 12 -8.12 -11.55 -0.06
C LEU A 12 -9.61 -11.50 -0.42
N ARG A 13 -10.11 -12.45 -1.21
CA ARG A 13 -11.52 -12.53 -1.60
C ARG A 13 -12.51 -12.83 -0.47
N ARG A 14 -12.06 -13.35 0.66
CA ARG A 14 -12.91 -13.58 1.85
C ARG A 14 -12.90 -12.42 2.82
N SER A 15 -12.01 -11.47 2.64
CA SER A 15 -12.04 -10.21 3.37
C SER A 15 -13.21 -9.38 2.88
N ASP A 16 -13.81 -8.60 3.76
CA ASP A 16 -14.86 -7.65 3.39
C ASP A 16 -14.29 -6.49 2.56
N VAL A 17 -12.99 -6.19 2.73
CA VAL A 17 -12.22 -5.20 1.97
C VAL A 17 -10.80 -5.71 1.76
N ALA A 18 -10.29 -5.60 0.53
CA ALA A 18 -8.91 -5.84 0.17
C ALA A 18 -8.32 -4.62 -0.56
N ILE A 19 -7.20 -4.11 -0.04
CA ILE A 19 -6.50 -2.92 -0.56
C ILE A 19 -5.07 -3.31 -0.87
N ALA A 20 -4.52 -2.80 -1.97
CA ALA A 20 -3.13 -3.05 -2.36
C ALA A 20 -2.41 -1.78 -2.79
N ASP A 21 -1.08 -1.78 -2.61
CA ASP A 21 -0.16 -0.89 -3.30
C ASP A 21 0.05 -1.35 -4.73
N HIS A 22 0.14 -0.39 -5.66
CA HIS A 22 0.54 -0.65 -7.03
C HIS A 22 1.56 0.39 -7.50
N GLU A 23 2.71 -0.09 -7.95
CA GLU A 23 3.93 0.72 -8.04
C GLU A 23 4.32 1.14 -9.47
N CYS A 24 3.54 0.84 -10.52
CA CYS A 24 3.91 1.23 -11.87
C CYS A 24 2.68 1.55 -12.76
N PRO A 25 2.87 2.25 -13.90
CA PRO A 25 1.77 2.54 -14.81
C PRO A 25 1.07 1.29 -15.36
N ILE A 26 -0.24 1.41 -15.56
CA ILE A 26 -1.07 0.46 -16.30
C ILE A 26 -1.26 1.03 -17.69
N VAL A 27 -0.95 0.24 -18.71
CA VAL A 27 -1.06 0.65 -20.12
C VAL A 27 -1.93 -0.31 -20.91
N PRO A 28 -2.54 0.11 -22.03
CA PRO A 28 -3.23 -0.81 -22.94
C PRO A 28 -2.31 -1.97 -23.32
N THR A 29 -2.89 -3.15 -23.48
CA THR A 29 -2.09 -4.37 -23.73
C THR A 29 -1.27 -4.27 -25.01
N GLU A 30 -1.76 -3.59 -26.06
CA GLU A 30 -1.05 -3.32 -27.30
C GLU A 30 0.15 -2.38 -27.14
N ASP A 31 0.16 -1.51 -26.13
CA ASP A 31 1.23 -0.56 -25.83
C ASP A 31 2.23 -1.09 -24.80
N TRP A 32 1.94 -2.28 -24.25
CA TRP A 32 2.82 -2.87 -23.25
C TRP A 32 4.00 -3.59 -23.89
N GLU A 33 5.20 -3.27 -23.42
CA GLU A 33 6.43 -3.97 -23.74
C GLU A 33 7.11 -4.45 -22.46
N PRO A 34 7.54 -5.73 -22.40
CA PRO A 34 8.28 -6.21 -21.25
C PRO A 34 9.62 -5.47 -21.13
N ASN A 35 9.99 -5.11 -19.91
CA ASN A 35 11.30 -4.54 -19.64
C ASN A 35 12.39 -5.58 -19.94
N ARG A 36 13.22 -5.35 -20.98
CA ARG A 36 14.26 -6.27 -21.46
C ARG A 36 15.68 -5.83 -21.11
N GLY A 37 15.83 -4.85 -20.21
CA GLY A 37 17.12 -4.27 -19.89
C GLY A 37 17.35 -4.09 -18.40
N PHE A 38 18.47 -3.44 -18.09
CA PHE A 38 18.79 -3.01 -16.71
C PHE A 38 18.09 -1.71 -16.33
N ALA A 39 17.32 -1.11 -17.23
CA ALA A 39 16.55 0.10 -16.90
C ALA A 39 15.37 -0.27 -15.99
N LEU A 40 15.27 0.41 -14.86
CA LEU A 40 14.15 0.29 -13.93
C LEU A 40 12.98 1.14 -14.45
N VAL A 41 12.40 0.73 -15.60
CA VAL A 41 11.25 1.37 -16.23
C VAL A 41 10.14 0.33 -16.33
N PHE A 42 9.15 0.46 -15.50
CA PHE A 42 8.10 -0.53 -15.33
C PHE A 42 6.78 -0.11 -16.00
N ALA A 43 5.97 -1.06 -16.34
CA ALA A 43 4.55 -0.94 -16.65
C ALA A 43 3.93 -2.34 -16.62
N VAL A 44 2.63 -2.41 -16.40
CA VAL A 44 1.84 -3.63 -16.54
C VAL A 44 0.76 -3.43 -17.60
N PRO A 45 0.36 -4.50 -18.33
CA PRO A 45 -0.75 -4.40 -19.27
C PRO A 45 -2.09 -4.34 -18.53
N GLU A 46 -3.11 -3.77 -19.15
CA GLU A 46 -4.46 -3.68 -18.59
C GLU A 46 -5.08 -5.05 -18.25
N ASP A 47 -4.59 -6.12 -18.84
CA ASP A 47 -4.99 -7.51 -18.54
C ASP A 47 -4.85 -7.91 -17.06
N VAL A 48 -4.10 -7.13 -16.26
CA VAL A 48 -4.00 -7.34 -14.81
C VAL A 48 -5.29 -6.95 -14.07
N LEU A 49 -6.08 -6.01 -14.60
CA LEU A 49 -7.24 -5.44 -13.91
C LEU A 49 -8.36 -6.47 -13.65
N PRO A 50 -8.74 -7.32 -14.63
CA PRO A 50 -9.64 -8.44 -14.35
C PRO A 50 -9.11 -9.39 -13.28
N LEU A 51 -7.80 -9.63 -13.24
CA LEU A 51 -7.19 -10.49 -12.21
C LEU A 51 -7.30 -9.85 -10.82
N TRP A 52 -7.08 -8.53 -10.72
CA TRP A 52 -7.22 -7.81 -9.45
C TRP A 52 -8.65 -7.86 -8.93
N ARG A 53 -9.63 -7.54 -9.77
CA ARG A 53 -11.03 -7.52 -9.39
C ARG A 53 -11.59 -8.93 -9.17
N ASP A 54 -11.41 -9.83 -10.14
CA ASP A 54 -12.13 -11.10 -10.17
C ASP A 54 -11.38 -12.24 -9.47
N THR A 55 -10.04 -12.19 -9.43
CA THR A 55 -9.21 -13.22 -8.80
C THR A 55 -8.74 -12.84 -7.41
N LEU A 56 -8.21 -11.64 -7.22
CA LEU A 56 -7.74 -11.15 -5.93
C LEU A 56 -8.88 -10.53 -5.10
N GLY A 57 -9.89 -9.95 -5.74
CA GLY A 57 -10.99 -9.26 -5.07
C GLY A 57 -10.54 -7.95 -4.44
N LEU A 58 -9.67 -7.19 -5.15
CA LEU A 58 -9.25 -5.87 -4.68
C LEU A 58 -10.39 -4.86 -4.80
N ASP A 59 -10.65 -4.14 -3.72
CA ASP A 59 -11.67 -3.11 -3.62
C ASP A 59 -11.11 -1.71 -3.84
N ALA A 60 -9.81 -1.50 -3.62
CA ALA A 60 -9.11 -0.26 -3.91
C ALA A 60 -7.61 -0.48 -4.09
N VAL A 61 -6.96 0.47 -4.77
CA VAL A 61 -5.51 0.53 -4.89
C VAL A 61 -4.99 1.92 -4.51
N TYR A 62 -3.81 1.99 -3.93
CA TYR A 62 -3.08 3.24 -3.80
C TYR A 62 -1.85 3.23 -4.71
N LEU A 63 -1.54 4.39 -5.28
CA LEU A 63 -0.68 4.57 -6.44
C LEU A 63 0.46 5.56 -6.20
N ALA A 64 0.66 6.00 -4.96
CA ALA A 64 1.65 7.04 -4.66
C ALA A 64 3.08 6.48 -4.65
N ALA A 65 3.50 5.83 -5.75
CA ALA A 65 4.75 5.11 -5.84
C ALA A 65 5.74 5.75 -6.82
N ASN A 66 7.03 5.52 -6.60
CA ASN A 66 8.12 6.16 -7.35
C ASN A 66 8.19 5.75 -8.83
N HIS A 67 7.59 4.64 -9.23
CA HIS A 67 7.55 4.18 -10.61
C HIS A 67 6.32 4.65 -11.41
N MET A 68 5.38 5.38 -10.80
CA MET A 68 4.14 5.77 -11.48
C MET A 68 4.33 6.71 -12.66
N SER A 69 5.50 7.34 -12.83
CA SER A 69 5.82 8.15 -14.00
C SER A 69 6.76 7.49 -15.01
N ASP A 70 7.01 6.19 -14.92
CA ASP A 70 7.94 5.45 -15.79
C ASP A 70 7.53 5.44 -17.29
N ARG A 71 6.26 5.70 -17.57
CA ARG A 71 5.72 5.89 -18.93
C ARG A 71 5.30 7.33 -19.19
N GLY A 72 5.83 8.28 -18.41
CA GLY A 72 5.53 9.71 -18.54
C GLY A 72 4.06 10.02 -18.26
N VAL A 73 3.61 11.17 -18.75
CA VAL A 73 2.24 11.67 -18.54
C VAL A 73 1.19 10.73 -19.15
N GLU A 74 1.48 10.11 -20.27
CA GLU A 74 0.55 9.17 -20.92
C GLU A 74 0.36 7.90 -20.10
N GLY A 75 1.41 7.39 -19.44
CA GLY A 75 1.29 6.28 -18.50
C GLY A 75 0.45 6.62 -17.28
N ILE A 76 0.59 7.83 -16.74
CA ILE A 76 -0.25 8.34 -15.64
C ILE A 76 -1.71 8.38 -16.12
N ARG A 77 -1.99 9.05 -17.25
CA ARG A 77 -3.33 9.18 -17.82
C ARG A 77 -3.98 7.82 -18.05
N SER A 78 -3.28 6.92 -18.74
CA SER A 78 -3.75 5.57 -19.03
C SER A 78 -4.11 4.81 -17.75
N THR A 79 -3.26 4.88 -16.71
CA THR A 79 -3.52 4.24 -15.42
C THR A 79 -4.83 4.74 -14.80
N LEU A 80 -5.04 6.07 -14.79
CA LEU A 80 -6.23 6.69 -14.22
C LEU A 80 -7.50 6.27 -15.00
N GLU A 81 -7.47 6.39 -16.34
CA GLU A 81 -8.58 6.05 -17.21
C GLU A 81 -8.97 4.55 -17.14
N LEU A 82 -7.97 3.67 -17.10
CA LEU A 82 -8.21 2.23 -17.01
C LEU A 82 -8.79 1.84 -15.65
N LEU A 83 -8.28 2.36 -14.54
CA LEU A 83 -8.84 2.09 -13.22
C LEU A 83 -10.28 2.60 -13.10
N ASP A 84 -10.58 3.79 -13.66
CA ASP A 84 -11.93 4.34 -13.69
C ASP A 84 -12.87 3.48 -14.56
N ALA A 85 -12.40 3.02 -15.71
CA ALA A 85 -13.18 2.14 -16.60
C ALA A 85 -13.51 0.77 -15.95
N TYR A 86 -12.62 0.26 -15.11
CA TYR A 86 -12.82 -0.98 -14.36
C TYR A 86 -13.54 -0.76 -13.02
N GLY A 87 -13.79 0.49 -12.63
CA GLY A 87 -14.48 0.84 -11.39
C GLY A 87 -13.68 0.50 -10.14
N ILE A 88 -12.34 0.58 -10.21
CA ILE A 88 -11.44 0.32 -9.07
C ILE A 88 -11.12 1.66 -8.40
N PRO A 89 -11.59 1.93 -7.17
CA PRO A 89 -11.25 3.10 -6.39
C PRO A 89 -9.73 3.25 -6.22
N ARG A 90 -9.23 4.48 -6.34
CA ARG A 90 -7.80 4.78 -6.31
C ARG A 90 -7.48 6.08 -5.57
N THR A 91 -6.26 6.21 -5.10
CA THR A 91 -5.68 7.42 -4.51
C THR A 91 -4.19 7.50 -4.77
N GLY A 92 -3.57 8.65 -4.61
CA GLY A 92 -2.11 8.78 -4.68
C GLY A 92 -1.54 9.04 -6.07
N LEU A 93 -2.39 9.28 -7.09
CA LEU A 93 -1.98 9.62 -8.45
C LEU A 93 -3.04 10.51 -9.07
N GLY A 94 -2.64 11.53 -9.83
CA GLY A 94 -3.59 12.42 -10.49
C GLY A 94 -2.99 13.21 -11.65
N MET A 95 -3.84 13.83 -12.46
CA MET A 95 -3.45 14.77 -13.50
C MET A 95 -3.05 16.14 -12.93
N ASN A 96 -3.27 16.33 -11.64
CA ASN A 96 -2.85 17.47 -10.82
C ASN A 96 -2.87 17.06 -9.34
N LEU A 97 -2.39 17.94 -8.45
CA LEU A 97 -2.33 17.66 -7.01
C LEU A 97 -3.71 17.44 -6.39
N ASP A 98 -4.72 18.21 -6.81
CA ASP A 98 -6.09 18.08 -6.28
C ASP A 98 -6.66 16.68 -6.53
N GLU A 99 -6.43 16.12 -7.71
CA GLU A 99 -6.81 14.75 -8.03
C GLU A 99 -5.93 13.72 -7.30
N ALA A 100 -4.62 13.97 -7.22
CA ALA A 100 -3.67 13.04 -6.62
C ALA A 100 -3.91 12.81 -5.11
N ILE A 101 -4.41 13.83 -4.38
CA ILE A 101 -4.72 13.74 -2.95
C ILE A 101 -6.18 13.35 -2.67
N GLU A 102 -7.00 13.09 -3.70
CA GLU A 102 -8.37 12.66 -3.49
C GLU A 102 -8.41 11.28 -2.82
N PRO A 103 -9.17 11.11 -1.72
CA PRO A 103 -9.25 9.84 -1.04
C PRO A 103 -9.98 8.77 -1.86
N ALA A 104 -9.49 7.52 -1.82
CA ALA A 104 -10.27 6.38 -2.25
C ALA A 104 -11.24 5.96 -1.14
N TYR A 105 -12.54 5.87 -1.45
CA TYR A 105 -13.56 5.48 -0.48
C TYR A 105 -14.09 4.08 -0.75
N ILE A 106 -14.25 3.32 0.33
CA ILE A 106 -14.86 1.99 0.31
C ILE A 106 -15.97 1.96 1.36
N GLU A 107 -17.16 1.56 0.97
CA GLU A 107 -18.29 1.38 1.90
C GLU A 107 -18.49 -0.11 2.17
N VAL A 108 -18.41 -0.50 3.43
CA VAL A 108 -18.49 -1.90 3.86
C VAL A 108 -19.17 -2.01 5.21
N ALA A 109 -20.20 -2.86 5.31
CA ALA A 109 -20.92 -3.15 6.56
C ALA A 109 -21.39 -1.90 7.33
N GLY A 110 -21.71 -0.82 6.60
CA GLY A 110 -22.15 0.46 7.19
C GLY A 110 -21.01 1.35 7.67
N LEU A 111 -19.77 1.00 7.40
CA LEU A 111 -18.59 1.84 7.59
C LEU A 111 -18.14 2.44 6.27
N LYS A 112 -17.64 3.67 6.32
CA LYS A 112 -16.94 4.31 5.21
C LYS A 112 -15.44 4.39 5.55
N VAL A 113 -14.65 3.61 4.82
CA VAL A 113 -13.19 3.61 4.92
C VAL A 113 -12.63 4.52 3.83
N ALA A 114 -11.71 5.41 4.18
CA ALA A 114 -10.94 6.19 3.23
C ALA A 114 -9.48 5.74 3.26
N VAL A 115 -8.88 5.60 2.08
CA VAL A 115 -7.43 5.45 1.91
C VAL A 115 -6.90 6.72 1.29
N VAL A 116 -5.76 7.20 1.80
CA VAL A 116 -5.02 8.35 1.28
C VAL A 116 -3.54 7.98 1.20
N ALA A 117 -2.84 8.41 0.14
CA ALA A 117 -1.48 7.97 -0.10
C ALA A 117 -0.58 9.10 -0.59
N TRP A 118 0.71 9.02 -0.25
CA TRP A 118 1.76 9.98 -0.60
C TRP A 118 3.08 9.27 -0.83
N ASN A 119 4.01 9.96 -1.49
CA ASN A 119 5.34 9.46 -1.80
C ASN A 119 6.44 10.41 -1.30
N ASP A 120 7.57 9.87 -0.84
CA ASP A 120 8.81 10.63 -0.65
C ASP A 120 10.02 10.03 -1.38
N VAL A 121 9.79 9.02 -2.21
CA VAL A 121 10.84 8.41 -3.03
C VAL A 121 11.14 9.33 -4.23
N PRO A 122 12.39 9.80 -4.42
CA PRO A 122 12.73 10.67 -5.53
C PRO A 122 12.69 9.95 -6.88
N GLY A 123 12.63 10.74 -7.96
CA GLY A 123 12.70 10.21 -9.34
C GLY A 123 11.35 10.05 -10.03
N VAL A 124 10.24 10.25 -9.32
CA VAL A 124 8.88 10.27 -9.88
C VAL A 124 8.41 11.71 -10.10
N ALA A 125 7.47 11.89 -11.03
CA ALA A 125 6.81 13.18 -11.21
C ALA A 125 5.99 13.55 -9.98
N ALA A 126 6.31 14.70 -9.37
CA ALA A 126 5.49 15.25 -8.29
C ALA A 126 4.25 15.94 -8.87
N ALA A 127 3.09 15.65 -8.32
CA ALA A 127 1.87 16.35 -8.66
C ALA A 127 1.92 17.80 -8.13
N ASP A 128 1.48 18.76 -8.96
CA ASP A 128 1.31 20.17 -8.61
C ASP A 128 0.00 20.66 -9.25
N ALA A 129 -0.30 21.95 -9.13
CA ALA A 129 -1.55 22.54 -9.63
C ALA A 129 -1.91 22.13 -11.07
N ASP A 130 -0.91 22.08 -11.95
CA ASP A 130 -1.06 21.75 -13.37
C ASP A 130 -0.10 20.62 -13.83
N THR A 131 0.48 19.86 -12.89
CA THR A 131 1.46 18.80 -13.19
C THR A 131 0.95 17.46 -12.76
N PRO A 132 0.82 16.48 -13.70
CA PRO A 132 0.49 15.12 -13.37
C PRO A 132 1.58 14.42 -12.54
N GLY A 133 1.16 13.61 -11.57
CA GLY A 133 2.11 12.87 -10.74
C GLY A 133 1.52 12.35 -9.45
N VAL A 134 2.42 12.03 -8.51
CA VAL A 134 2.11 11.58 -7.16
C VAL A 134 2.21 12.73 -6.16
N PRO A 135 1.40 12.75 -5.10
CA PRO A 135 1.51 13.77 -4.05
C PRO A 135 2.72 13.46 -3.15
N TRP A 136 3.54 14.48 -2.87
CA TRP A 136 4.65 14.33 -1.92
C TRP A 136 4.17 14.31 -0.48
N ILE A 137 4.90 13.56 0.38
CA ILE A 137 4.69 13.59 1.83
C ILE A 137 5.16 14.95 2.35
N THR A 138 4.22 15.87 2.52
CA THR A 138 4.39 17.13 3.22
C THR A 138 3.30 17.27 4.27
N GLU A 139 3.56 18.02 5.34
CA GLU A 139 2.54 18.26 6.37
C GLU A 139 1.26 18.86 5.79
N GLU A 140 1.37 19.75 4.78
CA GLU A 140 0.24 20.37 4.10
C GLU A 140 -0.59 19.35 3.31
N ASN A 141 0.05 18.53 2.46
CA ASN A 141 -0.64 17.51 1.67
C ASN A 141 -1.29 16.44 2.55
N VAL A 142 -0.62 16.06 3.64
CA VAL A 142 -1.15 15.10 4.62
C VAL A 142 -2.42 15.66 5.27
N ASN A 143 -2.35 16.89 5.80
CA ASN A 143 -3.49 17.55 6.44
C ASN A 143 -4.66 17.71 5.48
N GLU A 144 -4.42 18.15 4.24
CA GLU A 144 -5.49 18.36 3.26
C GLU A 144 -6.17 17.05 2.85
N ALA A 145 -5.41 15.99 2.54
CA ALA A 145 -6.00 14.71 2.15
C ALA A 145 -6.82 14.08 3.28
N VAL A 146 -6.30 14.09 4.52
CA VAL A 146 -7.06 13.57 5.69
C VAL A 146 -8.30 14.43 5.97
N ARG A 147 -8.20 15.76 5.86
CA ARG A 147 -9.36 16.65 5.96
C ARG A 147 -10.42 16.32 4.92
N ARG A 148 -10.04 16.08 3.65
CA ARG A 148 -10.97 15.65 2.59
C ARG A 148 -11.62 14.31 2.93
N ALA A 149 -10.83 13.33 3.39
CA ALA A 149 -11.35 12.03 3.80
C ALA A 149 -12.44 12.17 4.88
N ARG A 150 -12.19 12.97 5.92
CA ARG A 150 -13.16 13.23 6.99
C ARG A 150 -14.37 14.04 6.51
N ALA A 151 -14.17 15.06 5.67
CA ALA A 151 -15.25 15.83 5.06
C ALA A 151 -16.14 14.97 4.16
N GLY A 152 -15.58 13.95 3.49
CA GLY A 152 -16.30 12.93 2.73
C GLY A 152 -17.02 11.89 3.59
N GLY A 153 -16.94 12.00 4.93
CA GLY A 153 -17.65 11.15 5.90
C GLY A 153 -16.95 9.84 6.25
N ALA A 154 -15.62 9.77 6.10
CA ALA A 154 -14.88 8.57 6.47
C ALA A 154 -14.94 8.31 7.98
N ASP A 155 -15.36 7.09 8.36
CA ASP A 155 -15.31 6.57 9.72
C ASP A 155 -13.90 6.15 10.11
N VAL A 156 -13.16 5.58 9.14
CA VAL A 156 -11.76 5.12 9.29
C VAL A 156 -10.93 5.71 8.16
N VAL A 157 -9.78 6.30 8.49
CA VAL A 157 -8.80 6.82 7.54
C VAL A 157 -7.51 6.02 7.64
N ILE A 158 -7.14 5.34 6.55
CA ILE A 158 -5.87 4.62 6.39
C ILE A 158 -4.93 5.51 5.58
N CYS A 159 -3.78 5.83 6.16
CA CYS A 159 -2.73 6.62 5.54
C CYS A 159 -1.64 5.70 4.99
N SER A 160 -1.34 5.80 3.70
CA SER A 160 -0.44 4.87 3.01
C SER A 160 0.75 5.63 2.38
N PRO A 161 1.82 5.87 3.15
CA PRO A 161 3.03 6.49 2.61
C PRO A 161 3.90 5.48 1.86
N GLN A 162 4.40 5.88 0.69
CA GLN A 162 5.53 5.24 0.03
C GLN A 162 6.80 5.90 0.56
N TRP A 163 7.53 5.21 1.42
CA TRP A 163 8.69 5.75 2.12
C TRP A 163 10.01 5.44 1.47
N TRP A 164 10.88 6.43 1.43
CA TRP A 164 12.28 6.25 1.07
C TRP A 164 13.20 6.76 2.20
N GLY A 165 13.69 7.96 2.15
CA GLY A 165 14.55 8.57 3.16
C GLY A 165 15.82 7.78 3.51
N GLY A 166 16.22 6.82 2.64
CA GLY A 166 17.28 5.85 2.89
C GLY A 166 16.79 4.51 3.47
N ALA A 167 15.49 4.35 3.71
CA ALA A 167 14.91 3.15 4.32
C ALA A 167 14.70 1.98 3.34
N GLU A 168 15.05 2.12 2.07
CA GLU A 168 14.97 1.03 1.10
C GLU A 168 15.82 -0.17 1.56
N TYR A 169 15.21 -1.35 1.56
CA TYR A 169 15.80 -2.61 2.04
C TYR A 169 16.13 -2.67 3.54
N HIS A 170 15.59 -1.74 4.34
CA HIS A 170 15.73 -1.76 5.79
C HIS A 170 14.42 -2.18 6.47
N ASP A 171 14.55 -2.88 7.59
CA ASP A 171 13.44 -3.39 8.40
C ASP A 171 13.25 -2.61 9.71
N ASP A 172 13.91 -1.45 9.87
CA ASP A 172 13.78 -0.52 10.98
C ASP A 172 13.15 0.82 10.54
N LEU A 173 12.72 1.63 11.48
CA LEU A 173 12.22 2.99 11.22
C LEU A 173 13.35 4.01 11.20
N TRP A 174 13.40 4.80 10.14
CA TRP A 174 14.33 5.90 10.02
C TRP A 174 13.73 7.21 10.55
N GLN A 175 14.59 8.15 10.95
CA GLN A 175 14.16 9.40 11.56
C GLN A 175 13.16 10.19 10.70
N VAL A 176 13.26 10.14 9.37
CA VAL A 176 12.30 10.79 8.47
C VAL A 176 10.93 10.18 8.61
N GLN A 177 10.82 8.85 8.65
CA GLN A 177 9.54 8.14 8.84
C GLN A 177 8.93 8.47 10.20
N VAL A 178 9.75 8.52 11.27
CA VAL A 178 9.29 8.92 12.61
C VAL A 178 8.73 10.34 12.62
N THR A 179 9.38 11.27 11.91
CA THR A 179 8.88 12.65 11.76
C THR A 179 7.55 12.69 11.02
N GLN A 180 7.45 11.98 9.91
CA GLN A 180 6.22 11.91 9.10
C GLN A 180 5.08 11.22 9.84
N LEU A 181 5.36 10.20 10.67
CA LEU A 181 4.36 9.61 11.56
C LEU A 181 3.74 10.63 12.50
N GLY A 182 4.51 11.61 12.97
CA GLY A 182 3.99 12.73 13.75
C GLY A 182 2.99 13.59 12.96
N TRP A 183 3.21 13.80 11.66
CA TRP A 183 2.26 14.52 10.80
C TRP A 183 0.97 13.72 10.57
N PHE A 184 1.09 12.41 10.32
CA PHE A 184 -0.08 11.52 10.15
C PHE A 184 -0.94 11.46 11.42
N ASP A 185 -0.30 11.36 12.59
CA ASP A 185 -1.00 11.40 13.87
C ASP A 185 -1.72 12.73 14.10
N ALA A 186 -1.04 13.86 13.85
CA ALA A 186 -1.60 15.20 13.99
C ALA A 186 -2.76 15.47 13.03
N ALA A 187 -2.67 14.96 11.79
CA ALA A 187 -3.73 15.07 10.79
C ALA A 187 -4.96 14.21 11.11
N GLY A 188 -4.82 13.17 11.95
CA GLY A 188 -5.91 12.28 12.35
C GLY A 188 -6.04 11.01 11.50
N CYS A 189 -4.93 10.46 10.99
CA CYS A 189 -4.90 9.11 10.45
C CYS A 189 -5.25 8.10 11.55
N ASP A 190 -6.16 7.17 11.29
CA ASP A 190 -6.48 6.11 12.27
C ASP A 190 -5.42 5.01 12.24
N HIS A 191 -4.97 4.64 11.04
CA HIS A 191 -3.93 3.64 10.84
C HIS A 191 -2.97 4.09 9.75
N VAL A 192 -1.72 3.62 9.81
CA VAL A 192 -0.70 3.88 8.79
C VAL A 192 -0.16 2.56 8.26
N ILE A 193 -0.28 2.35 6.96
CA ILE A 193 0.25 1.18 6.27
C ILE A 193 1.20 1.70 5.19
N GLY A 194 2.49 1.65 5.50
CA GLY A 194 3.53 2.15 4.59
C GLY A 194 3.91 1.15 3.50
N ALA A 195 4.72 1.63 2.57
CA ALA A 195 5.34 0.85 1.48
C ALA A 195 6.74 1.43 1.15
N GLY A 196 7.39 0.95 0.10
CA GLY A 196 8.62 1.52 -0.46
C GLY A 196 9.92 0.90 0.01
N THR A 197 9.96 0.28 1.19
CA THR A 197 11.18 -0.36 1.69
C THR A 197 11.47 -1.71 1.05
N HIS A 198 10.49 -2.32 0.38
CA HIS A 198 10.53 -3.66 -0.20
C HIS A 198 10.79 -4.81 0.78
N VAL A 199 10.90 -4.53 2.07
CA VAL A 199 11.12 -5.49 3.15
C VAL A 199 10.03 -5.31 4.19
N ALA A 200 9.54 -6.39 4.77
CA ALA A 200 8.57 -6.31 5.86
C ALA A 200 9.19 -5.59 7.07
N GLY A 201 8.61 -4.47 7.45
CA GLY A 201 9.11 -3.56 8.47
C GLY A 201 8.32 -3.60 9.77
N PRO A 202 8.67 -2.72 10.73
CA PRO A 202 8.14 -2.79 12.10
C PRO A 202 6.63 -2.54 12.18
N LEU A 203 6.04 -3.16 13.20
CA LEU A 203 4.67 -2.94 13.64
C LEU A 203 4.68 -2.11 14.92
N LEU A 204 3.92 -1.00 14.93
CA LEU A 204 3.68 -0.23 16.13
C LEU A 204 2.18 -0.27 16.45
N LEU A 205 1.84 -0.55 17.70
CA LEU A 205 0.50 -0.44 18.24
C LEU A 205 0.49 0.70 19.26
N ARG A 206 -0.25 1.75 18.97
CA ARG A 206 -0.31 2.96 19.78
C ARG A 206 -1.68 3.13 20.37
N SER A 207 -1.75 3.34 21.67
CA SER A 207 -2.99 3.63 22.37
C SER A 207 -3.54 4.99 21.99
N ARG A 208 -4.85 5.07 21.78
CA ARG A 208 -5.62 6.29 21.54
C ARG A 208 -6.86 6.33 22.43
N PRO A 209 -7.45 7.50 22.69
CA PRO A 209 -8.66 7.61 23.50
C PRO A 209 -9.85 6.80 22.97
N ASP A 210 -9.90 6.55 21.66
CA ASP A 210 -10.96 5.85 20.94
C ASP A 210 -10.59 4.44 20.47
N GLY A 211 -9.40 3.94 20.87
CA GLY A 211 -8.96 2.59 20.52
C GLY A 211 -7.45 2.47 20.32
N VAL A 212 -7.06 1.70 19.32
CA VAL A 212 -5.66 1.45 18.97
C VAL A 212 -5.38 1.92 17.54
N SER A 213 -4.34 2.72 17.36
CA SER A 213 -3.75 3.00 16.06
C SER A 213 -2.70 1.94 15.74
N LEU A 214 -2.78 1.40 14.53
CA LEU A 214 -1.77 0.49 14.01
C LEU A 214 -0.92 1.22 12.97
N VAL A 215 0.40 1.09 13.10
CA VAL A 215 1.36 1.45 12.06
C VAL A 215 2.07 0.17 11.66
N LEU A 216 2.01 -0.20 10.37
CA LEU A 216 2.91 -1.18 9.77
C LEU A 216 3.81 -0.41 8.80
N ALA A 217 5.10 -0.33 9.10
CA ALA A 217 6.01 0.49 8.29
C ALA A 217 6.10 0.02 6.84
N SER A 218 6.07 -1.30 6.63
CA SER A 218 5.94 -1.91 5.30
C SER A 218 5.46 -3.35 5.43
N PRO A 219 4.53 -3.80 4.59
CA PRO A 219 4.18 -5.21 4.50
C PRO A 219 5.22 -6.04 3.73
N GLY A 220 6.25 -5.41 3.12
CA GLY A 220 7.15 -6.06 2.16
C GLY A 220 6.47 -6.30 0.81
N ASN A 221 7.18 -6.98 -0.10
CA ASN A 221 6.66 -7.27 -1.42
C ASN A 221 5.64 -8.41 -1.40
N TYR A 222 4.58 -8.25 -2.19
CA TYR A 222 3.59 -9.30 -2.43
C TYR A 222 3.82 -9.99 -3.80
N MET A 223 3.93 -9.20 -4.86
CA MET A 223 4.33 -9.62 -6.21
C MET A 223 5.20 -8.53 -6.82
N PHE A 224 6.49 -8.80 -6.93
CA PHE A 224 7.46 -7.84 -7.44
C PHE A 224 8.68 -8.55 -8.05
N GLY A 225 9.38 -7.93 -8.99
CA GLY A 225 10.51 -8.53 -9.68
C GLY A 225 11.83 -8.57 -8.90
N GLN A 226 11.82 -8.36 -7.60
CA GLN A 226 13.02 -8.33 -6.75
C GLN A 226 13.26 -9.70 -6.09
N TYR A 227 14.35 -10.34 -6.45
CA TYR A 227 14.68 -11.70 -5.98
C TYR A 227 16.15 -11.89 -5.60
N TRP A 228 16.88 -10.81 -5.47
CA TRP A 228 18.31 -10.85 -5.12
C TRP A 228 18.56 -11.07 -3.63
N TRP A 229 17.61 -10.78 -2.78
CA TRP A 229 17.64 -11.13 -1.34
C TRP A 229 16.37 -11.88 -0.96
N GLN A 230 16.47 -12.69 0.10
CA GLN A 230 15.30 -13.42 0.60
C GLN A 230 14.26 -12.47 1.15
N GLU A 231 14.70 -11.43 1.85
CA GLU A 231 13.85 -10.43 2.50
C GLU A 231 12.96 -9.69 1.50
N THR A 232 13.44 -9.44 0.29
CA THR A 232 12.64 -8.80 -0.78
C THR A 232 11.67 -9.76 -1.48
N GLN A 233 11.79 -11.07 -1.24
CA GLN A 233 10.84 -12.06 -1.71
C GLN A 233 9.78 -12.40 -0.67
N GLU A 234 9.92 -11.90 0.55
CA GLU A 234 9.04 -12.14 1.68
C GLU A 234 8.22 -10.90 2.03
N GLY A 235 7.01 -11.14 2.51
CA GLY A 235 6.13 -10.07 2.96
C GLY A 235 5.04 -10.60 3.88
N VAL A 236 4.05 -9.75 4.16
CA VAL A 236 2.87 -10.14 4.92
C VAL A 236 1.59 -9.63 4.27
N ILE A 237 0.52 -10.39 4.38
CA ILE A 237 -0.83 -9.83 4.29
C ILE A 237 -1.19 -9.37 5.70
N LEU A 238 -1.51 -8.10 5.84
CA LEU A 238 -2.03 -7.53 7.06
C LEU A 238 -3.56 -7.70 7.09
N ASP A 239 -4.04 -8.51 8.02
CA ASP A 239 -5.46 -8.79 8.21
C ASP A 239 -5.93 -8.03 9.46
N MET A 240 -6.79 -7.02 9.26
CA MET A 240 -7.31 -6.14 10.30
C MET A 240 -8.81 -6.42 10.50
N THR A 241 -9.24 -6.65 11.72
CA THR A 241 -10.65 -6.84 12.05
C THR A 241 -11.19 -5.68 12.84
N PHE A 242 -12.30 -5.10 12.38
CA PHE A 242 -12.97 -3.97 13.02
C PHE A 242 -14.31 -4.40 13.65
N ARG A 243 -14.64 -3.76 14.74
CA ARG A 243 -16.00 -3.75 15.31
C ARG A 243 -16.51 -2.30 15.32
N GLY A 244 -17.43 -1.99 14.41
CA GLY A 244 -17.63 -0.59 14.05
C GLY A 244 -16.30 -0.01 13.58
N LYS A 245 -15.93 1.18 14.00
CA LYS A 245 -14.64 1.81 13.64
C LYS A 245 -13.44 1.40 14.53
N THR A 246 -13.66 0.54 15.54
CA THR A 246 -12.61 0.13 16.47
C THR A 246 -11.87 -1.10 15.93
N LEU A 247 -10.55 -1.02 15.78
CA LEU A 247 -9.67 -2.14 15.49
C LEU A 247 -9.66 -3.10 16.69
N VAL A 248 -10.07 -4.37 16.48
CA VAL A 248 -10.19 -5.37 17.57
C VAL A 248 -9.26 -6.56 17.40
N ASN A 249 -8.74 -6.78 16.20
CA ASN A 249 -7.76 -7.84 15.96
C ASN A 249 -6.85 -7.51 14.78
N VAL A 250 -5.60 -7.93 14.89
CA VAL A 250 -4.59 -7.83 13.84
C VAL A 250 -3.95 -9.19 13.65
N ARG A 251 -3.81 -9.63 12.41
CA ARG A 251 -3.11 -10.85 12.07
C ARG A 251 -2.12 -10.57 10.93
N LEU A 252 -0.89 -10.96 11.14
CA LEU A 252 0.14 -10.98 10.09
C LEU A 252 0.15 -12.37 9.45
N ARG A 253 -0.02 -12.43 8.14
CA ARG A 253 0.06 -13.66 7.37
C ARG A 253 1.31 -13.61 6.50
N PRO A 254 2.40 -14.29 6.90
CA PRO A 254 3.64 -14.24 6.16
C PRO A 254 3.47 -14.88 4.78
N THR A 255 4.07 -14.25 3.81
CA THR A 255 4.04 -14.67 2.39
C THR A 255 5.44 -14.74 1.83
N VAL A 256 5.58 -15.53 0.77
CA VAL A 256 6.78 -15.55 -0.07
C VAL A 256 6.39 -15.52 -1.54
N MET A 257 7.15 -14.77 -2.34
CA MET A 257 7.03 -14.81 -3.80
C MET A 257 7.63 -16.10 -4.36
N VAL A 258 6.82 -16.82 -5.15
CA VAL A 258 7.27 -18.00 -5.87
C VAL A 258 7.34 -17.66 -7.36
N ARG A 259 8.51 -17.85 -7.95
CA ARG A 259 8.75 -17.60 -9.38
C ARG A 259 8.38 -16.18 -9.83
N HIS A 260 8.63 -15.18 -9.00
CA HIS A 260 8.42 -13.74 -9.24
C HIS A 260 6.98 -13.27 -9.53
N ALA A 261 5.99 -14.17 -9.50
CA ALA A 261 4.65 -13.86 -9.95
C ALA A 261 3.54 -14.37 -9.05
N ARG A 262 3.85 -15.15 -8.02
CA ARG A 262 2.85 -15.77 -7.15
C ARG A 262 3.21 -15.64 -5.69
N ALA A 263 2.40 -14.93 -4.94
CA ALA A 263 2.50 -14.94 -3.50
C ALA A 263 1.90 -16.21 -2.93
N SER A 264 2.62 -16.88 -2.05
CA SER A 264 2.20 -18.07 -1.32
C SER A 264 2.33 -17.83 0.17
N LEU A 265 1.40 -18.35 0.96
CA LEU A 265 1.51 -18.27 2.42
C LEU A 265 2.67 -19.13 2.91
N LEU A 266 3.36 -18.62 3.91
CA LEU A 266 4.30 -19.36 4.74
C LEU A 266 3.59 -19.83 6.02
N ASP A 267 4.02 -20.98 6.55
CA ASP A 267 3.63 -21.40 7.88
C ASP A 267 4.22 -20.45 8.92
N PRO A 268 3.42 -19.73 9.72
CA PRO A 268 3.94 -18.76 10.69
C PRO A 268 4.78 -19.40 11.80
N GLU A 269 4.63 -20.70 12.09
CA GLU A 269 5.45 -21.46 13.02
C GLU A 269 6.68 -22.10 12.35
N GLY A 270 6.63 -22.24 11.02
CA GLY A 270 7.72 -22.71 10.16
C GLY A 270 8.58 -21.58 9.62
N ASP A 271 8.73 -21.53 8.30
CA ASP A 271 9.58 -20.52 7.62
C ASP A 271 9.03 -19.09 7.76
N GLY A 272 7.73 -18.92 7.87
CA GLY A 272 7.08 -17.62 8.08
C GLY A 272 7.45 -16.94 9.41
N ARG A 273 7.96 -17.69 10.38
CA ARG A 273 8.43 -17.14 11.67
C ARG A 273 9.51 -16.07 11.49
N TYR A 274 10.38 -16.20 10.49
CA TYR A 274 11.46 -15.24 10.24
C TYR A 274 10.93 -13.90 9.78
N VAL A 275 9.89 -13.90 8.93
CA VAL A 275 9.19 -12.69 8.51
C VAL A 275 8.50 -12.02 9.70
N ILE A 276 7.77 -12.79 10.49
CA ILE A 276 7.11 -12.31 11.71
C ILE A 276 8.14 -11.76 12.70
N GLN A 277 9.25 -12.47 12.92
CA GLN A 277 10.29 -12.04 13.84
C GLN A 277 10.95 -10.73 13.40
N ARG A 278 11.19 -10.52 12.10
CA ARG A 278 11.71 -9.27 11.53
C ARG A 278 10.80 -8.09 11.91
N ILE A 279 9.50 -8.24 11.71
CA ILE A 279 8.51 -7.22 12.09
C ILE A 279 8.54 -6.93 13.60
N TRP A 280 8.68 -7.99 14.44
CA TRP A 280 8.69 -7.86 15.90
C TRP A 280 10.00 -7.38 16.48
N ASN A 281 11.14 -7.55 15.82
CA ASN A 281 12.45 -7.10 16.33
C ASN A 281 12.51 -5.58 16.58
N HIS A 282 11.71 -4.81 15.84
CA HIS A 282 11.63 -3.35 15.93
C HIS A 282 10.22 -2.87 16.28
N ALA A 283 9.35 -3.78 16.74
CA ALA A 283 7.98 -3.43 17.09
C ALA A 283 7.93 -2.60 18.39
N GLU A 284 7.05 -1.61 18.39
CA GLU A 284 6.70 -0.84 19.57
C GLU A 284 5.23 -1.09 19.90
N VAL A 285 4.93 -1.54 21.10
CA VAL A 285 3.59 -1.81 21.57
C VAL A 285 3.35 -1.06 22.86
N ASP A 286 2.60 0.03 22.77
CA ASP A 286 2.13 0.74 23.96
C ASP A 286 0.93 0.00 24.52
N PHE A 287 1.13 -0.66 25.64
CA PHE A 287 0.00 -1.17 26.41
C PHE A 287 -0.58 -0.02 27.24
N LEU A 288 -1.89 0.22 27.10
CA LEU A 288 -2.61 1.02 28.10
C LEU A 288 -2.50 0.32 29.46
N PRO A 289 -2.22 1.06 30.53
CA PRO A 289 -2.25 0.52 31.89
C PRO A 289 -3.66 0.01 32.26
#